data_f04270aab80374326a90ad5c16f1e286
#
_entry.id   f04270aab80374326a90ad5c16f1e286
#
_cell.length_a   1.000
_cell.length_b   1.000
_cell.length_c   1.000
_cell.angle_alpha   90.00
_cell.angle_beta   90.00
_cell.angle_gamma   90.00
#
_symmetry.space_group_name_H-M   'P 1'
#
loop_
_entity.id
_entity.type
_entity.pdbx_description
1 polymer ?
#
loop_
_entity_poly.entity_id
_entity_poly.type
_entity_poly.pdbx_seq_one_letter_code
_entity_poly.pdbx_strand_id
1 'polypeptide(L)'
;MQASKPPNADATQVALILDAGGARSAYQVGALEVLLPALAERGTRPRLLVGTSAGALLTGALGATAHLEPDEQIAQLKSMLGRTTKPNVMRPLWRQVPEVLVRYTSETLGLSKYRLRGLFGSQPLAQTLSKFIDWDALHCNIEDGVIESASVTATSVRTGRVIVFTESGSAVPHSAPEYHGRFVATRLDVPHLMASAAIPVLFPSVHVEEPADFAGWYVDGATRRRAPLAPALELGADRVVVVGTGGLLPPDADPDLDRLAVDLGDAGATLLGAVMDDPLRHDLRRLVELNALTEDPELAPVLERHRAARGRSPYRTVPYVAVAPKDGEELARTAMQVFRANHGSLLRTLGDPDLQIMHRLLGSDSPLQGELLSYLLFDPDFFAAASAFGHRDALRWVEQHPDLWRTDSVPAPTN
;
A
#
# COMPACT_ATOMS: atom_id res chain seq x y z
N MET A 1 -0.91 -34.68 18.60
CA MET A 1 -1.07 -34.38 17.16
C MET A 1 -2.55 -34.45 16.87
N GLN A 2 -3.27 -33.34 17.02
CA GLN A 2 -4.64 -33.20 16.52
C GLN A 2 -4.50 -32.79 15.06
N ALA A 3 -5.15 -33.55 14.17
CA ALA A 3 -5.22 -33.25 12.75
C ALA A 3 -5.92 -31.89 12.59
N SER A 4 -5.24 -30.93 11.98
CA SER A 4 -5.81 -29.65 11.59
C SER A 4 -7.02 -29.92 10.70
N LYS A 5 -8.16 -29.34 11.09
CA LYS A 5 -9.39 -29.36 10.31
C LYS A 5 -9.07 -28.82 8.91
N PRO A 6 -9.40 -29.51 7.81
CA PRO A 6 -9.16 -28.98 6.48
C PRO A 6 -9.88 -27.63 6.34
N PRO A 7 -9.27 -26.64 5.66
CA PRO A 7 -9.91 -25.36 5.39
C PRO A 7 -11.25 -25.63 4.70
N ASN A 8 -12.27 -24.83 5.04
CA ASN A 8 -13.61 -24.93 4.47
C ASN A 8 -13.50 -24.65 2.95
N ALA A 9 -13.37 -25.72 2.14
CA ALA A 9 -13.16 -25.64 0.70
C ALA A 9 -14.30 -24.96 -0.07
N ASP A 10 -15.45 -24.75 0.59
CA ASP A 10 -16.65 -24.14 0.01
C ASP A 10 -16.82 -22.65 0.33
N ALA A 11 -15.93 -22.04 1.12
CA ALA A 11 -16.05 -20.62 1.46
C ALA A 11 -15.40 -19.74 0.37
N THR A 12 -16.19 -18.84 -0.22
CA THR A 12 -15.69 -17.82 -1.18
C THR A 12 -14.49 -17.07 -0.60
N GLN A 13 -13.34 -17.15 -1.27
CA GLN A 13 -12.12 -16.49 -0.85
C GLN A 13 -12.14 -15.02 -1.29
N VAL A 14 -12.38 -14.12 -0.34
CA VAL A 14 -12.34 -12.67 -0.59
C VAL A 14 -10.98 -12.12 -0.19
N ALA A 15 -10.31 -11.47 -1.13
CA ALA A 15 -9.08 -10.75 -0.86
C ALA A 15 -9.34 -9.26 -0.63
N LEU A 16 -8.75 -8.71 0.43
CA LEU A 16 -8.62 -7.28 0.63
C LEU A 16 -7.21 -6.84 0.20
N ILE A 17 -7.18 -5.92 -0.75
CA ILE A 17 -5.97 -5.43 -1.38
C ILE A 17 -5.79 -3.96 -1.02
N LEU A 18 -4.67 -3.66 -0.36
CA LEU A 18 -4.32 -2.33 0.10
C LEU A 18 -3.06 -1.86 -0.62
N ASP A 19 -3.18 -0.81 -1.41
CA ASP A 19 -2.05 -0.28 -2.16
C ASP A 19 -1.08 0.55 -1.29
N ALA A 20 0.03 0.93 -1.87
CA ALA A 20 0.97 1.84 -1.24
C ALA A 20 0.38 3.26 -1.17
N GLY A 21 0.62 3.96 -0.06
CA GLY A 21 0.06 5.30 0.09
C GLY A 21 0.75 6.21 1.09
N GLY A 22 1.67 5.74 1.91
CA GLY A 22 2.25 6.56 2.98
C GLY A 22 1.16 7.17 3.86
N ALA A 23 1.19 8.49 4.07
CA ALA A 23 0.17 9.21 4.85
C ALA A 23 -1.23 9.20 4.20
N ARG A 24 -1.34 8.98 2.88
CA ARG A 24 -2.63 8.78 2.19
C ARG A 24 -3.37 7.52 2.65
N SER A 25 -2.73 6.59 3.37
CA SER A 25 -3.40 5.41 3.93
C SER A 25 -4.56 5.74 4.86
N ALA A 26 -4.65 6.96 5.37
CA ALA A 26 -5.82 7.47 6.07
C ALA A 26 -7.10 7.38 5.22
N TYR A 27 -6.99 7.58 3.90
CA TYR A 27 -8.09 7.35 2.95
C TYR A 27 -8.56 5.90 2.98
N GLN A 28 -7.62 4.94 3.03
CA GLN A 28 -7.95 3.51 3.10
C GLN A 28 -8.71 3.19 4.39
N VAL A 29 -8.30 3.75 5.53
CA VAL A 29 -9.01 3.57 6.80
C VAL A 29 -10.44 4.10 6.72
N GLY A 30 -10.65 5.28 6.12
CA GLY A 30 -11.98 5.84 5.89
C GLY A 30 -12.85 4.99 4.96
N ALA A 31 -12.27 4.44 3.89
CA ALA A 31 -12.98 3.54 2.99
C ALA A 31 -13.36 2.22 3.67
N LEU A 32 -12.46 1.65 4.48
CA LEU A 32 -12.72 0.42 5.24
C LEU A 32 -13.82 0.59 6.30
N GLU A 33 -14.01 1.79 6.84
CA GLU A 33 -15.11 2.10 7.76
C GLU A 33 -16.50 1.81 7.17
N VAL A 34 -16.63 1.93 5.86
CA VAL A 34 -17.87 1.61 5.13
C VAL A 34 -17.84 0.18 4.59
N LEU A 35 -16.71 -0.24 4.01
CA LEU A 35 -16.63 -1.50 3.28
C LEU A 35 -16.67 -2.73 4.20
N LEU A 36 -16.01 -2.69 5.38
CA LEU A 36 -15.98 -3.87 6.25
C LEU A 36 -17.38 -4.20 6.83
N PRO A 37 -18.16 -3.23 7.35
CA PRO A 37 -19.55 -3.50 7.73
C PRO A 37 -20.41 -3.93 6.55
N ALA A 38 -20.30 -3.27 5.39
CA ALA A 38 -21.08 -3.61 4.20
C ALA A 38 -20.81 -5.04 3.69
N LEU A 39 -19.58 -5.53 3.82
CA LEU A 39 -19.22 -6.92 3.53
C LEU A 39 -19.80 -7.87 4.57
N ALA A 40 -19.68 -7.53 5.87
CA ALA A 40 -20.18 -8.37 6.97
C ALA A 40 -21.70 -8.54 6.94
N GLU A 41 -22.47 -7.48 6.64
CA GLU A 41 -23.92 -7.53 6.43
C GLU A 41 -24.33 -8.52 5.32
N ARG A 42 -23.44 -8.76 4.36
CA ARG A 42 -23.63 -9.74 3.26
C ARG A 42 -23.03 -11.10 3.57
N GLY A 43 -22.69 -11.34 4.85
CA GLY A 43 -22.09 -12.61 5.29
C GLY A 43 -20.69 -12.87 4.73
N THR A 44 -19.99 -11.81 4.33
CA THR A 44 -18.67 -11.91 3.70
C THR A 44 -17.64 -11.18 4.54
N ARG A 45 -16.47 -11.81 4.76
CA ARG A 45 -15.31 -11.18 5.39
C ARG A 45 -14.07 -11.42 4.54
N PRO A 46 -13.15 -10.45 4.41
CA PRO A 46 -11.87 -10.68 3.76
C PRO A 46 -11.06 -11.74 4.51
N ARG A 47 -10.62 -12.76 3.79
CA ARG A 47 -9.78 -13.84 4.35
C ARG A 47 -8.35 -13.80 3.83
N LEU A 48 -8.13 -13.19 2.68
CA LEU A 48 -6.81 -12.97 2.10
C LEU A 48 -6.49 -11.48 2.23
N LEU A 49 -5.50 -11.14 3.04
CA LEU A 49 -5.08 -9.75 3.24
C LEU A 49 -3.76 -9.53 2.49
N VAL A 50 -3.72 -8.57 1.58
CA VAL A 50 -2.52 -8.31 0.77
C VAL A 50 -2.24 -6.81 0.70
N GLY A 51 -1.05 -6.39 1.11
CA GLY A 51 -0.71 -4.97 1.15
C GLY A 51 0.70 -4.64 0.69
N THR A 52 0.88 -3.38 0.31
CA THR A 52 2.17 -2.79 -0.07
C THR A 52 2.40 -1.51 0.73
N SER A 53 3.62 -1.30 1.24
CA SER A 53 4.00 -0.07 1.96
C SER A 53 3.05 0.23 3.14
N ALA A 54 2.43 1.40 3.19
CA ALA A 54 1.43 1.71 4.22
C ALA A 54 0.25 0.71 4.21
N GLY A 55 -0.14 0.19 3.05
CA GLY A 55 -1.12 -0.90 2.94
C GLY A 55 -0.64 -2.19 3.61
N ALA A 56 0.68 -2.47 3.61
CA ALA A 56 1.23 -3.61 4.35
C ALA A 56 1.12 -3.40 5.88
N LEU A 57 1.30 -2.17 6.36
CA LEU A 57 1.11 -1.85 7.78
C LEU A 57 -0.36 -2.06 8.19
N LEU A 58 -1.29 -1.63 7.35
CA LEU A 58 -2.72 -1.88 7.56
C LEU A 58 -3.05 -3.38 7.46
N THR A 59 -2.40 -4.14 6.57
CA THR A 59 -2.55 -5.60 6.47
C THR A 59 -2.18 -6.28 7.79
N GLY A 60 -1.06 -5.91 8.40
CA GLY A 60 -0.67 -6.43 9.71
C GLY A 60 -1.69 -6.09 10.81
N ALA A 61 -2.17 -4.84 10.85
CA ALA A 61 -3.16 -4.40 11.83
C ALA A 61 -4.53 -5.08 11.64
N LEU A 62 -4.99 -5.21 10.40
CA LEU A 62 -6.23 -5.92 10.05
C LEU A 62 -6.14 -7.40 10.37
N GLY A 63 -5.01 -8.02 10.09
CA GLY A 63 -4.78 -9.42 10.42
C GLY A 63 -4.79 -9.67 11.93
N ALA A 64 -4.18 -8.78 12.71
CA ALA A 64 -4.18 -8.86 14.18
C ALA A 64 -5.57 -8.67 14.78
N THR A 65 -6.44 -7.92 14.12
CA THR A 65 -7.80 -7.60 14.59
C THR A 65 -8.91 -8.38 13.90
N ALA A 66 -8.56 -9.36 13.05
CA ALA A 66 -9.52 -10.07 12.19
C ALA A 66 -10.61 -10.86 12.95
N HIS A 67 -10.34 -11.24 14.20
CA HIS A 67 -11.31 -11.89 15.09
C HIS A 67 -12.38 -10.96 15.67
N LEU A 68 -12.17 -9.64 15.55
CA LEU A 68 -13.11 -8.64 16.08
C LEU A 68 -14.27 -8.38 15.12
N GLU A 69 -15.33 -7.77 15.65
CA GLU A 69 -16.39 -7.24 14.81
C GLU A 69 -15.91 -6.00 14.02
N PRO A 70 -16.52 -5.71 12.85
CA PRO A 70 -16.06 -4.64 11.96
C PRO A 70 -15.89 -3.28 12.64
N ASP A 71 -16.82 -2.88 13.50
CA ASP A 71 -16.76 -1.59 14.19
C ASP A 71 -15.59 -1.51 15.16
N GLU A 72 -15.31 -2.60 15.90
CA GLU A 72 -14.17 -2.68 16.82
C GLU A 72 -12.84 -2.68 16.04
N GLN A 73 -12.79 -3.42 14.93
CA GLN A 73 -11.65 -3.46 14.04
C GLN A 73 -11.32 -2.05 13.49
N ILE A 74 -12.34 -1.32 13.02
CA ILE A 74 -12.19 0.06 12.55
C ILE A 74 -11.78 1.01 13.67
N ALA A 75 -12.33 0.87 14.87
CA ALA A 75 -11.94 1.69 16.01
C ALA A 75 -10.46 1.52 16.35
N GLN A 76 -9.92 0.30 16.27
CA GLN A 76 -8.49 0.04 16.47
C GLN A 76 -7.64 0.65 15.36
N LEU A 77 -8.04 0.52 14.08
CA LEU A 77 -7.34 1.14 12.95
C LEU A 77 -7.31 2.67 13.07
N LYS A 78 -8.41 3.31 13.44
CA LYS A 78 -8.48 4.75 13.69
C LYS A 78 -7.59 5.18 14.86
N SER A 79 -7.57 4.39 15.95
CA SER A 79 -6.65 4.63 17.06
C SER A 79 -5.19 4.55 16.67
N MET A 80 -4.82 3.57 15.84
CA MET A 80 -3.47 3.43 15.29
C MET A 80 -3.12 4.63 14.40
N LEU A 81 -4.02 5.02 13.50
CA LEU A 81 -3.84 6.17 12.62
C LEU A 81 -3.66 7.47 13.42
N GLY A 82 -4.49 7.72 14.44
CA GLY A 82 -4.40 8.89 15.31
C GLY A 82 -3.08 8.98 16.10
N ARG A 83 -2.40 7.85 16.30
CA ARG A 83 -1.08 7.78 16.93
C ARG A 83 0.08 7.80 15.93
N THR A 84 -0.21 7.70 14.63
CA THR A 84 0.78 7.73 13.55
C THR A 84 1.15 9.18 13.24
N THR A 85 1.88 9.81 14.15
CA THR A 85 2.39 11.17 13.99
C THR A 85 3.81 11.14 13.42
N LYS A 86 4.26 12.27 12.86
CA LYS A 86 5.62 12.40 12.29
C LYS A 86 6.72 11.86 13.20
N PRO A 87 6.78 12.18 14.54
CA PRO A 87 7.79 11.63 15.42
C PRO A 87 7.73 10.11 15.60
N ASN A 88 6.55 9.50 15.43
CA ASN A 88 6.34 8.06 15.57
C ASN A 88 6.66 7.28 14.28
N VAL A 89 6.83 7.98 13.17
CA VAL A 89 7.16 7.39 11.86
C VAL A 89 8.63 7.62 11.50
N MET A 90 9.14 8.84 11.70
CA MET A 90 10.47 9.21 11.26
C MET A 90 11.21 10.08 12.30
N ARG A 91 12.53 9.92 12.35
CA ARG A 91 13.37 10.81 13.16
C ARG A 91 13.48 12.19 12.50
N PRO A 92 13.48 13.28 13.28
CA PRO A 92 13.67 14.63 12.78
C PRO A 92 14.96 14.76 11.97
N LEU A 93 14.89 15.34 10.75
CA LEU A 93 16.05 15.59 9.88
C LEU A 93 17.09 16.46 10.56
N TRP A 94 16.67 17.50 11.27
CA TRP A 94 17.60 18.45 11.91
C TRP A 94 18.52 17.77 12.94
N ARG A 95 18.06 16.70 13.58
CA ARG A 95 18.91 15.88 14.46
C ARG A 95 19.88 15.01 13.69
N GLN A 96 19.59 14.73 12.43
CA GLN A 96 20.43 13.93 11.55
C GLN A 96 21.38 14.78 10.69
N VAL A 97 21.07 16.07 10.49
CA VAL A 97 21.90 17.00 9.67
C VAL A 97 23.37 17.01 10.05
N PRO A 98 23.76 17.09 11.33
CA PRO A 98 25.17 17.03 11.70
C PRO A 98 25.81 15.70 11.31
N GLU A 99 25.10 14.59 11.50
CA GLU A 99 25.55 13.24 11.15
C GLU A 99 25.62 13.07 9.62
N VAL A 100 24.62 13.55 8.89
CA VAL A 100 24.57 13.54 7.42
C VAL A 100 25.69 14.39 6.85
N LEU A 101 25.93 15.60 7.38
CA LEU A 101 26.97 16.50 6.91
C LEU A 101 28.38 15.92 7.17
N VAL A 102 28.62 15.37 8.36
CA VAL A 102 29.89 14.70 8.69
C VAL A 102 30.10 13.47 7.81
N ARG A 103 29.05 12.69 7.55
CA ARG A 103 29.13 11.52 6.66
C ARG A 103 29.38 11.92 5.22
N TYR A 104 28.64 12.91 4.71
CA TYR A 104 28.80 13.41 3.34
C TYR A 104 30.19 14.01 3.11
N THR A 105 30.69 14.84 4.02
CA THR A 105 32.04 15.41 3.92
C THR A 105 33.12 14.35 4.08
N SER A 106 32.95 13.35 4.95
CA SER A 106 33.91 12.25 5.09
C SER A 106 33.89 11.29 3.90
N GLU A 107 32.74 11.10 3.25
CA GLU A 107 32.60 10.27 2.04
C GLU A 107 33.23 10.97 0.83
N THR A 108 33.00 12.28 0.64
CA THR A 108 33.63 13.07 -0.43
C THR A 108 35.15 13.19 -0.28
N LEU A 109 35.66 13.15 0.95
CA LEU A 109 37.09 13.12 1.26
C LEU A 109 37.71 11.72 1.28
N GLY A 110 36.92 10.67 1.00
CA GLY A 110 37.37 9.28 1.01
C GLY A 110 37.76 8.74 2.39
N LEU A 111 37.38 9.44 3.47
CA LEU A 111 37.81 9.16 4.84
C LEU A 111 36.87 8.21 5.60
N SER A 112 35.64 7.93 5.10
CA SER A 112 34.63 7.18 5.83
C SER A 112 34.12 5.98 5.07
N LYS A 113 33.99 4.85 5.80
CA LYS A 113 33.28 3.63 5.36
C LYS A 113 31.75 3.72 5.56
N TYR A 114 31.23 4.82 6.10
CA TYR A 114 29.82 5.00 6.43
C TYR A 114 29.10 5.72 5.30
N ARG A 115 28.32 4.96 4.53
CA ARG A 115 27.45 5.51 3.47
C ARG A 115 26.11 5.99 4.04
N LEU A 116 25.59 7.08 3.45
CA LEU A 116 24.23 7.54 3.73
C LEU A 116 23.24 6.46 3.26
N ARG A 117 22.39 5.95 4.17
CA ARG A 117 21.46 4.85 3.85
C ARG A 117 20.04 5.30 3.56
N GLY A 118 19.66 6.53 3.91
CA GLY A 118 18.35 7.15 3.72
C GLY A 118 18.31 8.53 4.36
N LEU A 119 17.35 9.36 3.95
CA LEU A 119 17.19 10.72 4.50
C LEU A 119 16.55 10.69 5.90
N PHE A 120 15.61 9.75 6.15
CA PHE A 120 14.90 9.63 7.42
C PHE A 120 15.27 8.33 8.13
N GLY A 121 15.41 8.39 9.45
CA GLY A 121 15.56 7.19 10.26
C GLY A 121 14.20 6.53 10.51
N SER A 122 14.08 5.24 10.18
CA SER A 122 12.82 4.46 10.29
C SER A 122 12.65 3.73 11.63
N GLN A 123 13.56 3.90 12.59
CA GLN A 123 13.45 3.24 13.90
C GLN A 123 12.17 3.57 14.67
N PRO A 124 11.63 4.82 14.67
CA PRO A 124 10.36 5.10 15.34
C PRO A 124 9.21 4.28 14.77
N LEU A 125 9.15 4.10 13.45
CA LEU A 125 8.14 3.25 12.83
C LEU A 125 8.23 1.80 13.29
N ALA A 126 9.42 1.23 13.35
CA ALA A 126 9.61 -0.14 13.85
C ALA A 126 9.12 -0.30 15.30
N GLN A 127 9.41 0.68 16.18
CA GLN A 127 8.92 0.69 17.55
C GLN A 127 7.40 0.86 17.63
N THR A 128 6.83 1.65 16.73
CA THR A 128 5.39 1.84 16.61
C THR A 128 4.72 0.52 16.22
N LEU A 129 5.20 -0.16 15.19
CA LEU A 129 4.66 -1.44 14.73
C LEU A 129 4.74 -2.53 15.79
N SER A 130 5.88 -2.63 16.50
CA SER A 130 6.04 -3.62 17.57
C SER A 130 5.10 -3.42 18.76
N LYS A 131 4.57 -2.19 18.96
CA LYS A 131 3.67 -1.85 20.06
C LYS A 131 2.19 -1.89 19.68
N PHE A 132 1.86 -1.58 18.41
CA PHE A 132 0.47 -1.40 18.00
C PHE A 132 -0.12 -2.60 17.27
N ILE A 133 0.71 -3.46 16.69
CA ILE A 133 0.26 -4.72 16.12
C ILE A 133 0.41 -5.80 17.18
N ASP A 134 -0.69 -6.44 17.51
CA ASP A 134 -0.69 -7.65 18.33
C ASP A 134 -0.30 -8.84 17.42
N TRP A 135 1.00 -9.13 17.42
CA TRP A 135 1.56 -10.17 16.57
C TRP A 135 1.04 -11.56 16.92
N ASP A 136 0.85 -11.83 18.21
CA ASP A 136 0.30 -13.12 18.65
C ASP A 136 -1.14 -13.29 18.14
N ALA A 137 -1.95 -12.25 18.20
CA ALA A 137 -3.31 -12.27 17.64
C ALA A 137 -3.30 -12.45 16.12
N LEU A 138 -2.36 -11.82 15.37
CA LEU A 138 -2.20 -12.03 13.93
C LEU A 138 -1.98 -13.51 13.63
N HIS A 139 -1.01 -14.12 14.31
CA HIS A 139 -0.64 -15.50 14.09
C HIS A 139 -1.78 -16.46 14.47
N CYS A 140 -2.42 -16.25 15.61
CA CYS A 140 -3.59 -17.03 16.04
C CYS A 140 -4.73 -16.93 15.04
N ASN A 141 -5.03 -15.73 14.52
CA ASN A 141 -6.10 -15.54 13.52
C ASN A 141 -5.86 -16.33 12.23
N ILE A 142 -4.60 -16.56 11.86
CA ILE A 142 -4.23 -17.40 10.71
C ILE A 142 -4.28 -18.88 11.10
N GLU A 143 -3.71 -19.25 12.24
CA GLU A 143 -3.69 -20.63 12.73
C GLU A 143 -5.12 -21.19 12.98
N ASP A 144 -6.01 -20.35 13.51
CA ASP A 144 -7.43 -20.68 13.78
C ASP A 144 -8.30 -20.56 12.52
N GLY A 145 -7.77 -20.08 11.40
CA GLY A 145 -8.47 -19.92 10.14
C GLY A 145 -9.51 -18.80 10.13
N VAL A 146 -9.39 -17.79 11.01
CA VAL A 146 -10.19 -16.55 10.95
C VAL A 146 -9.89 -15.83 9.65
N ILE A 147 -8.62 -15.69 9.31
CA ILE A 147 -8.12 -15.33 7.98
C ILE A 147 -7.27 -16.47 7.42
N GLU A 148 -7.22 -16.58 6.09
CA GLU A 148 -6.44 -17.60 5.40
C GLU A 148 -4.98 -17.20 5.28
N SER A 149 -4.73 -15.92 4.95
CA SER A 149 -3.37 -15.40 4.83
C SER A 149 -3.28 -13.90 5.00
N ALA A 150 -2.10 -13.47 5.45
CA ALA A 150 -1.62 -12.10 5.39
C ALA A 150 -0.34 -12.04 4.54
N SER A 151 -0.27 -11.10 3.60
CA SER A 151 0.82 -10.98 2.64
C SER A 151 1.29 -9.55 2.50
N VAL A 152 2.59 -9.34 2.50
CA VAL A 152 3.21 -8.02 2.31
C VAL A 152 4.23 -8.07 1.19
N THR A 153 4.24 -7.06 0.33
CA THR A 153 5.15 -7.02 -0.82
C THR A 153 6.35 -6.15 -0.53
N ALA A 154 7.54 -6.63 -0.89
CA ALA A 154 8.78 -5.87 -0.84
C ALA A 154 9.61 -6.12 -2.10
N THR A 155 10.56 -5.24 -2.41
CA THR A 155 11.47 -5.40 -3.54
C THR A 155 12.87 -5.75 -3.06
N SER A 156 13.39 -6.89 -3.51
CA SER A 156 14.77 -7.30 -3.20
C SER A 156 15.76 -6.36 -3.91
N VAL A 157 16.63 -5.71 -3.14
CA VAL A 157 17.65 -4.80 -3.67
C VAL A 157 18.61 -5.53 -4.61
N ARG A 158 18.97 -6.76 -4.27
CA ARG A 158 19.96 -7.54 -5.04
C ARG A 158 19.44 -8.03 -6.38
N THR A 159 18.16 -8.45 -6.44
CA THR A 159 17.60 -9.08 -7.64
C THR A 159 16.64 -8.18 -8.40
N GLY A 160 16.18 -7.08 -7.81
CA GLY A 160 15.13 -6.22 -8.35
C GLY A 160 13.77 -6.92 -8.46
N ARG A 161 13.59 -8.12 -7.86
CA ARG A 161 12.34 -8.87 -7.91
C ARG A 161 11.41 -8.48 -6.77
N VAL A 162 10.11 -8.54 -7.05
CA VAL A 162 9.09 -8.45 -6.01
C VAL A 162 9.10 -9.75 -5.21
N ILE A 163 9.14 -9.61 -3.89
CA ILE A 163 8.96 -10.70 -2.93
C ILE A 163 7.66 -10.45 -2.19
N VAL A 164 6.83 -11.48 -2.12
CA VAL A 164 5.57 -11.48 -1.38
C VAL A 164 5.79 -12.35 -0.15
N PHE A 165 6.11 -11.73 0.97
CA PHE A 165 6.20 -12.42 2.25
C PHE A 165 4.79 -12.75 2.71
N THR A 166 4.51 -14.02 2.92
CA THR A 166 3.17 -14.52 3.18
C THR A 166 3.16 -15.44 4.39
N GLU A 167 2.35 -15.11 5.35
CA GLU A 167 1.92 -16.03 6.39
C GLU A 167 0.56 -16.59 6.04
N SER A 168 0.41 -17.91 6.06
CA SER A 168 -0.80 -18.59 5.59
C SER A 168 -1.04 -19.87 6.37
N GLY A 169 -2.31 -20.16 6.63
CA GLY A 169 -2.76 -21.45 7.18
C GLY A 169 -2.68 -22.60 6.17
N SER A 170 -2.49 -22.29 4.88
CA SER A 170 -2.38 -23.27 3.79
C SER A 170 -1.06 -23.11 3.02
N ALA A 171 -0.85 -24.02 2.05
CA ALA A 171 0.35 -23.98 1.22
C ALA A 171 0.39 -22.70 0.35
N VAL A 172 1.49 -21.97 0.48
CA VAL A 172 1.73 -20.78 -0.32
C VAL A 172 2.06 -21.16 -1.77
N PRO A 173 1.50 -20.49 -2.79
CA PRO A 173 1.72 -20.83 -4.18
C PRO A 173 3.21 -20.79 -4.55
N HIS A 174 3.63 -21.72 -5.38
CA HIS A 174 4.94 -21.62 -6.03
C HIS A 174 4.83 -20.58 -7.15
N SER A 175 5.80 -19.67 -7.22
CA SER A 175 5.82 -18.60 -8.21
C SER A 175 5.64 -19.13 -9.62
N ALA A 176 4.66 -18.62 -10.36
CA ALA A 176 4.60 -18.84 -11.80
C ALA A 176 5.75 -18.10 -12.48
N PRO A 177 6.45 -18.70 -13.48
CA PRO A 177 7.58 -18.07 -14.17
C PRO A 177 7.25 -16.73 -14.83
N GLU A 178 5.97 -16.47 -15.09
CA GLU A 178 5.46 -15.25 -15.74
C GLU A 178 5.35 -14.06 -14.79
N TYR A 179 5.38 -14.34 -13.50
CA TYR A 179 5.34 -13.32 -12.48
C TYR A 179 6.76 -12.91 -12.08
N HIS A 180 7.10 -11.65 -12.25
CA HIS A 180 8.35 -11.11 -11.71
C HIS A 180 8.37 -11.06 -10.17
N GLY A 181 7.39 -11.69 -9.52
CA GLY A 181 7.26 -11.83 -8.08
C GLY A 181 7.46 -13.26 -7.60
N ARG A 182 7.89 -13.43 -6.35
CA ARG A 182 8.06 -14.71 -5.70
C ARG A 182 7.40 -14.70 -4.33
N PHE A 183 6.54 -15.68 -4.09
CA PHE A 183 5.99 -15.90 -2.76
C PHE A 183 7.02 -16.55 -1.84
N VAL A 184 7.03 -16.11 -0.61
CA VAL A 184 7.90 -16.60 0.45
C VAL A 184 7.06 -16.87 1.67
N ALA A 185 6.84 -18.15 1.97
CA ALA A 185 6.15 -18.55 3.19
C ALA A 185 7.02 -18.19 4.39
N THR A 186 6.47 -17.40 5.31
CA THR A 186 7.16 -16.96 6.52
C THR A 186 6.15 -16.56 7.58
N ARG A 187 6.55 -16.58 8.83
CA ARG A 187 5.83 -15.90 9.90
C ARG A 187 6.10 -14.40 9.79
N LEU A 188 5.07 -13.59 9.61
CA LEU A 188 5.24 -12.15 9.47
C LEU A 188 5.68 -11.52 10.79
N ASP A 189 6.53 -10.51 10.69
CA ASP A 189 7.03 -9.74 11.82
C ASP A 189 7.43 -8.33 11.35
N VAL A 190 7.79 -7.47 12.27
CA VAL A 190 8.20 -6.07 12.05
C VAL A 190 9.14 -5.88 10.85
N PRO A 191 10.24 -6.67 10.67
CA PRO A 191 11.15 -6.52 9.55
C PRO A 191 10.47 -6.64 8.17
N HIS A 192 9.47 -7.50 8.01
CA HIS A 192 8.77 -7.70 6.74
C HIS A 192 7.92 -6.47 6.37
N LEU A 193 7.19 -5.92 7.36
CA LEU A 193 6.40 -4.70 7.16
C LEU A 193 7.30 -3.48 6.92
N MET A 194 8.39 -3.38 7.67
CA MET A 194 9.39 -2.34 7.49
C MET A 194 10.06 -2.40 6.12
N ALA A 195 10.35 -3.61 5.61
CA ALA A 195 10.89 -3.82 4.27
C ALA A 195 9.90 -3.33 3.19
N SER A 196 8.60 -3.61 3.40
CA SER A 196 7.53 -3.14 2.51
C SER A 196 7.38 -1.62 2.51
N ALA A 197 7.68 -0.93 3.62
CA ALA A 197 7.54 0.51 3.79
C ALA A 197 8.86 1.30 3.62
N ALA A 198 9.93 0.65 3.19
CA ALA A 198 11.26 1.27 3.03
C ALA A 198 11.37 2.01 1.68
N ILE A 199 10.70 3.16 1.54
CA ILE A 199 10.74 3.99 0.32
C ILE A 199 12.18 4.39 0.01
N PRO A 200 12.74 4.03 -1.18
CA PRO A 200 14.11 4.36 -1.55
C PRO A 200 14.39 5.85 -1.44
N VAL A 201 15.61 6.20 -1.09
CA VAL A 201 16.08 7.57 -0.82
C VAL A 201 15.53 8.13 0.49
N LEU A 202 14.24 7.98 0.77
CA LEU A 202 13.59 8.52 1.98
C LEU A 202 13.96 7.69 3.21
N PHE A 203 13.75 6.38 3.14
CA PHE A 203 14.05 5.47 4.24
C PHE A 203 15.21 4.51 3.90
N PRO A 204 15.97 4.07 4.90
CA PRO A 204 17.01 3.07 4.67
C PRO A 204 16.37 1.74 4.24
N SER A 205 17.06 1.00 3.36
CA SER A 205 16.70 -0.39 3.08
C SER A 205 16.74 -1.22 4.37
N VAL A 206 15.85 -2.21 4.46
CA VAL A 206 15.68 -3.08 5.61
C VAL A 206 16.31 -4.44 5.33
N HIS A 207 17.09 -4.95 6.28
CA HIS A 207 17.59 -6.32 6.22
C HIS A 207 16.56 -7.26 6.85
N VAL A 208 16.08 -8.22 6.07
CA VAL A 208 15.23 -9.31 6.52
C VAL A 208 16.12 -10.53 6.67
N GLU A 209 16.05 -11.20 7.82
CA GLU A 209 16.90 -12.34 8.14
C GLU A 209 16.17 -13.68 7.92
N GLU A 210 14.86 -13.70 8.15
CA GLU A 210 14.03 -14.90 8.02
C GLU A 210 13.00 -14.76 6.87
N PRO A 211 12.77 -15.84 6.09
CA PRO A 211 13.49 -17.11 6.16
C PRO A 211 14.89 -17.00 5.53
N ALA A 212 15.84 -17.80 6.01
CA ALA A 212 17.26 -17.72 5.66
C ALA A 212 17.57 -17.75 4.15
N ASP A 213 16.80 -18.51 3.38
CA ASP A 213 16.94 -18.60 1.90
C ASP A 213 16.63 -17.27 1.21
N PHE A 214 15.91 -16.38 1.89
CA PHE A 214 15.51 -15.05 1.42
C PHE A 214 16.12 -13.92 2.26
N ALA A 215 17.08 -14.23 3.11
CA ALA A 215 17.80 -13.23 3.86
C ALA A 215 18.47 -12.21 2.91
N GLY A 216 18.27 -10.91 3.17
CA GLY A 216 18.81 -9.87 2.31
C GLY A 216 18.24 -8.47 2.56
N TRP A 217 18.63 -7.55 1.71
CA TRP A 217 18.22 -6.15 1.77
C TRP A 217 17.01 -5.91 0.88
N TYR A 218 16.01 -5.23 1.43
CA TYR A 218 14.75 -4.94 0.78
C TYR A 218 14.43 -3.44 0.83
N VAL A 219 13.68 -3.01 -0.15
CA VAL A 219 13.06 -1.68 -0.25
C VAL A 219 11.57 -1.83 -0.53
N ASP A 220 10.85 -0.72 -0.47
CA ASP A 220 9.41 -0.65 -0.66
C ASP A 220 8.94 -1.43 -1.90
N GLY A 221 7.87 -2.19 -1.71
CA GLY A 221 7.23 -2.97 -2.77
C GLY A 221 6.69 -2.11 -3.91
N ALA A 222 6.28 -0.86 -3.62
CA ALA A 222 5.76 0.08 -4.62
C ALA A 222 6.78 0.41 -5.72
N THR A 223 8.09 0.24 -5.46
CA THR A 223 9.13 0.40 -6.50
C THR A 223 8.91 -0.49 -7.73
N ARG A 224 8.13 -1.56 -7.57
CA ARG A 224 7.80 -2.50 -8.64
C ARG A 224 6.30 -2.77 -8.75
N ARG A 225 5.59 -2.79 -7.63
CA ARG A 225 4.15 -3.07 -7.56
C ARG A 225 3.51 -2.30 -6.42
N ARG A 226 2.75 -1.29 -6.77
CA ARG A 226 2.02 -0.47 -5.83
C ARG A 226 0.78 -1.22 -5.29
N ALA A 227 -0.07 -1.73 -6.17
CA ALA A 227 -1.24 -2.52 -5.81
C ALA A 227 -0.97 -4.01 -6.05
N PRO A 228 -1.04 -4.86 -5.00
CA PRO A 228 -0.74 -6.27 -5.11
C PRO A 228 -1.95 -7.11 -5.56
N LEU A 229 -2.67 -6.68 -6.63
CA LEU A 229 -3.84 -7.39 -7.15
C LEU A 229 -3.49 -8.80 -7.62
N ALA A 230 -2.44 -8.93 -8.37
CA ALA A 230 -2.07 -10.19 -8.92
C ALA A 230 -1.56 -11.21 -7.88
N PRO A 231 -0.79 -10.84 -6.84
CA PRO A 231 -0.57 -11.74 -5.70
C PRO A 231 -1.85 -12.26 -5.07
N ALA A 232 -2.88 -11.41 -4.91
CA ALA A 232 -4.15 -11.85 -4.35
C ALA A 232 -4.85 -12.89 -5.23
N LEU A 233 -4.82 -12.71 -6.55
CA LEU A 233 -5.38 -13.69 -7.51
C LEU A 233 -4.63 -15.02 -7.50
N GLU A 234 -3.31 -15.00 -7.35
CA GLU A 234 -2.50 -16.21 -7.24
C GLU A 234 -2.70 -16.95 -5.91
N LEU A 235 -3.00 -16.22 -4.83
CA LEU A 235 -3.41 -16.81 -3.54
C LEU A 235 -4.80 -17.47 -3.60
N GLY A 236 -5.49 -17.36 -4.72
CA GLY A 236 -6.75 -18.02 -4.93
C GLY A 236 -7.99 -17.16 -4.64
N ALA A 237 -7.87 -15.83 -4.62
CA ALA A 237 -9.00 -14.94 -4.41
C ALA A 237 -10.12 -15.17 -5.44
N ASP A 238 -11.34 -15.47 -4.98
CA ASP A 238 -12.54 -15.58 -5.82
C ASP A 238 -13.17 -14.22 -6.08
N ARG A 239 -12.99 -13.29 -5.14
CA ARG A 239 -13.44 -11.90 -5.20
C ARG A 239 -12.36 -11.00 -4.62
N VAL A 240 -12.28 -9.77 -5.10
CA VAL A 240 -11.29 -8.81 -4.62
C VAL A 240 -11.94 -7.51 -4.18
N VAL A 241 -11.51 -7.00 -3.05
CA VAL A 241 -11.81 -5.64 -2.55
C VAL A 241 -10.51 -4.86 -2.61
N VAL A 242 -10.47 -3.86 -3.47
CA VAL A 242 -9.28 -3.03 -3.67
C VAL A 242 -9.53 -1.64 -3.11
N VAL A 243 -8.68 -1.20 -2.20
CA VAL A 243 -8.72 0.17 -1.69
C VAL A 243 -7.42 0.86 -2.04
N GLY A 244 -7.51 1.74 -3.05
CA GLY A 244 -6.37 2.49 -3.58
C GLY A 244 -6.23 3.87 -2.93
N THR A 245 -5.07 4.48 -3.10
CA THR A 245 -4.74 5.85 -2.66
C THR A 245 -4.37 6.76 -3.81
N GLY A 246 -4.18 6.20 -5.02
CA GLY A 246 -3.96 6.92 -6.28
C GLY A 246 -5.26 7.18 -7.03
N GLY A 247 -5.26 8.17 -7.93
CA GLY A 247 -6.43 8.51 -8.74
C GLY A 247 -6.77 7.43 -9.77
N LEU A 248 -8.04 7.09 -9.93
CA LEU A 248 -8.49 6.17 -10.99
C LEU A 248 -8.48 6.81 -12.37
N LEU A 249 -8.42 8.13 -12.44
CA LEU A 249 -8.31 8.89 -13.69
C LEU A 249 -6.90 9.44 -13.85
N PRO A 250 -6.40 9.58 -15.10
CA PRO A 250 -5.19 10.34 -15.32
C PRO A 250 -5.41 11.79 -14.86
N PRO A 251 -4.38 12.46 -14.35
CA PRO A 251 -4.47 13.89 -14.09
C PRO A 251 -4.80 14.63 -15.39
N ASP A 252 -5.61 15.69 -15.27
CA ASP A 252 -5.87 16.55 -16.41
C ASP A 252 -4.57 17.23 -16.83
N ALA A 253 -4.34 17.32 -18.15
CA ALA A 253 -3.20 18.06 -18.67
C ALA A 253 -3.41 19.56 -18.37
N ASP A 254 -2.54 20.14 -17.54
CA ASP A 254 -2.54 21.57 -17.29
C ASP A 254 -1.50 22.25 -18.21
N PRO A 255 -1.97 22.99 -19.26
CA PRO A 255 -1.07 23.62 -20.21
C PRO A 255 -0.16 24.71 -19.61
N ASP A 256 -0.52 25.23 -18.43
CA ASP A 256 0.29 26.25 -17.75
C ASP A 256 1.50 25.66 -17.03
N LEU A 257 1.46 24.36 -16.68
CA LEU A 257 2.60 23.65 -16.11
C LEU A 257 3.74 23.47 -17.11
N ASP A 258 3.43 23.26 -18.39
CA ASP A 258 4.43 23.10 -19.45
C ASP A 258 5.29 24.38 -19.67
N ARG A 259 4.86 25.52 -19.12
CA ARG A 259 5.58 26.80 -19.22
C ARG A 259 6.54 27.07 -18.06
N LEU A 260 6.49 26.26 -16.99
CA LEU A 260 7.34 26.42 -15.84
C LEU A 260 8.69 25.75 -16.11
N ALA A 261 9.77 26.43 -15.73
CA ALA A 261 11.10 25.81 -15.79
C ALA A 261 11.18 24.68 -14.74
N VAL A 262 11.56 23.50 -15.18
CA VAL A 262 11.74 22.33 -14.31
C VAL A 262 13.08 22.44 -13.59
N ASP A 263 13.07 22.44 -12.27
CA ASP A 263 14.26 22.41 -11.44
C ASP A 263 14.66 20.96 -11.02
N LEU A 264 15.76 20.84 -10.28
CA LEU A 264 16.23 19.54 -9.81
C LEU A 264 15.25 18.90 -8.80
N GLY A 265 14.52 19.73 -8.05
CA GLY A 265 13.47 19.28 -7.12
C GLY A 265 12.28 18.67 -7.87
N ASP A 266 11.83 19.33 -8.94
CA ASP A 266 10.77 18.84 -9.81
C ASP A 266 11.16 17.53 -10.51
N ALA A 267 12.40 17.44 -11.00
CA ALA A 267 12.91 16.20 -11.59
C ALA A 267 12.98 15.07 -10.54
N GLY A 268 13.39 15.37 -9.32
CA GLY A 268 13.39 14.44 -8.20
C GLY A 268 11.97 14.01 -7.80
N ALA A 269 11.03 14.95 -7.74
CA ALA A 269 9.63 14.69 -7.47
C ALA A 269 8.99 13.84 -8.58
N THR A 270 9.31 14.12 -9.85
CA THR A 270 8.86 13.32 -11.00
C THR A 270 9.38 11.88 -10.93
N LEU A 271 10.66 11.68 -10.60
CA LEU A 271 11.22 10.33 -10.43
C LEU A 271 10.56 9.57 -9.27
N LEU A 272 10.35 10.25 -8.16
CA LEU A 272 9.68 9.65 -7.00
C LEU A 272 8.20 9.41 -7.29
N GLY A 273 7.54 10.35 -7.98
CA GLY A 273 6.18 10.22 -8.50
C GLY A 273 6.06 9.01 -9.44
N ALA A 274 6.98 8.84 -10.39
CA ALA A 274 6.98 7.67 -11.29
C ALA A 274 7.13 6.33 -10.55
N VAL A 275 7.87 6.30 -9.43
CA VAL A 275 7.92 5.12 -8.54
C VAL A 275 6.60 4.92 -7.79
N MET A 276 5.90 6.02 -7.51
CA MET A 276 4.64 6.05 -6.77
C MET A 276 3.42 6.10 -7.71
N ASP A 277 3.61 6.22 -9.03
CA ASP A 277 2.56 6.32 -10.04
C ASP A 277 1.85 4.98 -10.27
N ASP A 278 0.63 5.06 -10.78
CA ASP A 278 -0.47 4.14 -10.54
C ASP A 278 -0.54 2.92 -11.49
N PRO A 279 -0.05 1.75 -11.06
CA PRO A 279 -0.40 0.48 -11.71
C PRO A 279 -1.84 0.02 -11.40
N LEU A 280 -2.51 0.53 -10.35
CA LEU A 280 -3.83 0.04 -9.93
C LEU A 280 -4.85 0.13 -11.06
N ARG A 281 -4.91 1.28 -11.74
CA ARG A 281 -5.81 1.46 -12.88
C ARG A 281 -5.52 0.47 -14.02
N HIS A 282 -4.25 0.21 -14.29
CA HIS A 282 -3.86 -0.79 -15.29
C HIS A 282 -4.22 -2.20 -14.86
N ASP A 283 -3.97 -2.54 -13.61
CA ASP A 283 -4.29 -3.87 -13.07
C ASP A 283 -5.81 -4.10 -13.02
N LEU A 284 -6.60 -3.08 -12.65
CA LEU A 284 -8.08 -3.15 -12.69
C LEU A 284 -8.61 -3.27 -14.12
N ARG A 285 -8.09 -2.49 -15.08
CA ARG A 285 -8.47 -2.63 -16.50
C ARG A 285 -8.19 -4.04 -17.00
N ARG A 286 -7.03 -4.56 -16.69
CA ARG A 286 -6.65 -5.93 -17.05
C ARG A 286 -7.55 -6.98 -16.43
N LEU A 287 -7.97 -6.79 -15.18
CA LEU A 287 -8.94 -7.65 -14.52
C LEU A 287 -10.28 -7.63 -15.27
N VAL A 288 -10.79 -6.45 -15.58
CA VAL A 288 -12.05 -6.28 -16.34
C VAL A 288 -11.96 -6.88 -17.73
N GLU A 289 -10.87 -6.67 -18.45
CA GLU A 289 -10.63 -7.28 -19.78
C GLU A 289 -10.61 -8.82 -19.67
N LEU A 290 -9.94 -9.37 -18.66
CA LEU A 290 -9.93 -10.82 -18.42
C LEU A 290 -11.32 -11.34 -18.03
N ASN A 291 -12.08 -10.63 -17.22
CA ASN A 291 -13.46 -11.00 -16.89
C ASN A 291 -14.30 -11.04 -18.15
N ALA A 292 -14.25 -10.02 -19.01
CA ALA A 292 -14.98 -9.98 -20.28
C ALA A 292 -14.62 -11.16 -21.18
N LEU A 293 -13.34 -11.54 -21.26
CA LEU A 293 -12.91 -12.69 -22.04
C LEU A 293 -13.40 -14.04 -21.47
N THR A 294 -13.54 -14.14 -20.15
CA THR A 294 -14.02 -15.36 -19.47
C THR A 294 -15.55 -15.46 -19.49
N GLU A 295 -16.26 -14.35 -19.65
CA GLU A 295 -17.71 -14.31 -19.78
C GLU A 295 -18.18 -14.49 -21.22
N ASP A 296 -17.29 -14.33 -22.20
CA ASP A 296 -17.59 -14.53 -23.64
C ASP A 296 -17.75 -16.04 -23.95
N PRO A 297 -18.93 -16.48 -24.41
CA PRO A 297 -19.20 -17.90 -24.64
C PRO A 297 -18.38 -18.51 -25.79
N GLU A 298 -17.86 -17.70 -26.70
CA GLU A 298 -17.02 -18.19 -27.81
C GLU A 298 -15.54 -18.26 -27.40
N LEU A 299 -15.07 -17.32 -26.58
CA LEU A 299 -13.67 -17.20 -26.20
C LEU A 299 -13.32 -18.05 -24.97
N ALA A 300 -14.21 -18.15 -23.98
CA ALA A 300 -13.95 -18.89 -22.74
C ALA A 300 -13.46 -20.33 -22.97
N PRO A 301 -14.10 -21.18 -23.86
CA PRO A 301 -13.62 -22.53 -24.12
C PRO A 301 -12.27 -22.59 -24.83
N VAL A 302 -11.94 -21.57 -25.61
CA VAL A 302 -10.64 -21.49 -26.32
C VAL A 302 -9.53 -21.17 -25.32
N LEU A 303 -9.78 -20.20 -24.43
CA LEU A 303 -8.85 -19.81 -23.37
C LEU A 303 -8.60 -20.96 -22.39
N GLU A 304 -9.64 -21.68 -22.01
CA GLU A 304 -9.54 -22.85 -21.13
C GLU A 304 -8.64 -23.94 -21.73
N ARG A 305 -8.90 -24.32 -22.99
CA ARG A 305 -8.06 -25.30 -23.73
C ARG A 305 -6.61 -24.82 -23.85
N HIS A 306 -6.42 -23.54 -24.16
CA HIS A 306 -5.10 -22.96 -24.29
C HIS A 306 -4.29 -23.01 -22.98
N ARG A 307 -4.94 -22.76 -21.87
CA ARG A 307 -4.32 -22.83 -20.53
C ARG A 307 -4.08 -24.27 -20.09
N ALA A 308 -5.05 -25.15 -20.29
CA ALA A 308 -4.92 -26.58 -19.99
C ALA A 308 -3.76 -27.22 -20.75
N ALA A 309 -3.56 -26.89 -22.03
CA ALA A 309 -2.42 -27.35 -22.82
C ALA A 309 -1.05 -26.91 -22.26
N ARG A 310 -1.01 -25.92 -21.36
CA ARG A 310 0.18 -25.42 -20.66
C ARG A 310 0.25 -25.83 -19.20
N GLY A 311 -0.61 -26.73 -18.76
CA GLY A 311 -0.70 -27.17 -17.36
C GLY A 311 -1.13 -26.05 -16.40
N ARG A 312 -1.91 -25.07 -16.88
CA ARG A 312 -2.36 -23.93 -16.10
C ARG A 312 -3.84 -24.04 -15.79
N SER A 313 -4.24 -23.57 -14.61
CA SER A 313 -5.64 -23.44 -14.23
C SER A 313 -6.38 -22.50 -15.19
N PRO A 314 -7.66 -22.74 -15.51
CA PRO A 314 -8.45 -21.84 -16.35
C PRO A 314 -8.52 -20.44 -15.73
N TYR A 315 -8.70 -19.44 -16.56
CA TYR A 315 -9.12 -18.14 -16.08
C TYR A 315 -10.53 -18.25 -15.51
N ARG A 316 -10.80 -17.44 -14.52
CA ARG A 316 -12.11 -17.32 -13.92
C ARG A 316 -12.52 -15.85 -13.86
N THR A 317 -13.79 -15.57 -13.95
CA THR A 317 -14.34 -14.25 -13.66
C THR A 317 -14.15 -13.95 -12.18
N VAL A 318 -13.55 -12.81 -11.87
CA VAL A 318 -13.30 -12.35 -10.50
C VAL A 318 -14.05 -11.05 -10.25
N PRO A 319 -15.19 -11.12 -9.54
CA PRO A 319 -15.91 -9.92 -9.12
C PRO A 319 -15.06 -9.05 -8.21
N TYR A 320 -15.22 -7.73 -8.34
CA TYR A 320 -14.41 -6.79 -7.59
C TYR A 320 -15.21 -5.64 -6.98
N VAL A 321 -14.66 -5.06 -5.94
CA VAL A 321 -14.94 -3.74 -5.37
C VAL A 321 -13.68 -2.91 -5.56
N ALA A 322 -13.79 -1.69 -6.06
CA ALA A 322 -12.64 -0.80 -6.21
C ALA A 322 -12.97 0.60 -5.71
N VAL A 323 -12.39 0.98 -4.59
CA VAL A 323 -12.53 2.31 -4.00
C VAL A 323 -11.17 2.99 -3.99
N ALA A 324 -11.08 4.10 -4.71
CA ALA A 324 -9.90 4.95 -4.77
C ALA A 324 -10.34 6.38 -5.12
N PRO A 325 -9.52 7.41 -4.85
CA PRO A 325 -9.83 8.78 -5.24
C PRO A 325 -10.15 8.85 -6.73
N LYS A 326 -11.23 9.58 -7.10
CA LYS A 326 -11.54 9.81 -8.51
C LYS A 326 -10.41 10.59 -9.16
N ASP A 327 -9.93 11.60 -8.44
CA ASP A 327 -8.87 12.53 -8.84
C ASP A 327 -7.74 12.43 -7.81
N GLY A 328 -6.55 12.01 -8.24
CA GLY A 328 -5.37 11.92 -7.38
C GLY A 328 -4.91 13.27 -6.84
N GLU A 329 -5.27 14.37 -7.50
CA GLU A 329 -4.92 15.72 -7.07
C GLU A 329 -5.72 16.19 -5.84
N GLU A 330 -6.90 15.62 -5.55
CA GLU A 330 -7.70 16.01 -4.38
C GLU A 330 -6.91 15.85 -3.08
N LEU A 331 -6.24 14.70 -2.90
CA LEU A 331 -5.37 14.45 -1.74
C LEU A 331 -4.13 15.36 -1.74
N ALA A 332 -3.55 15.61 -2.91
CA ALA A 332 -2.41 16.49 -3.06
C ALA A 332 -2.75 17.94 -2.69
N ARG A 333 -3.87 18.47 -3.23
CA ARG A 333 -4.38 19.81 -2.90
C ARG A 333 -4.71 19.95 -1.42
N THR A 334 -5.34 18.94 -0.83
CA THR A 334 -5.65 18.92 0.61
C THR A 334 -4.41 18.92 1.47
N ALA A 335 -3.40 18.12 1.12
CA ALA A 335 -2.12 18.12 1.82
C ALA A 335 -1.46 19.50 1.80
N MET A 336 -1.46 20.18 0.64
CA MET A 336 -0.94 21.53 0.52
C MET A 336 -1.73 22.55 1.35
N GLN A 337 -3.07 22.45 1.39
CA GLN A 337 -3.92 23.33 2.20
C GLN A 337 -3.63 23.15 3.69
N VAL A 338 -3.62 21.90 4.18
CA VAL A 338 -3.29 21.59 5.59
C VAL A 338 -1.88 22.05 5.94
N PHE A 339 -0.92 21.80 5.06
CA PHE A 339 0.45 22.23 5.26
C PHE A 339 0.55 23.76 5.38
N ARG A 340 -0.07 24.52 4.48
CA ARG A 340 -0.08 25.98 4.53
C ARG A 340 -0.79 26.51 5.78
N ALA A 341 -1.90 25.89 6.19
CA ALA A 341 -2.64 26.29 7.39
C ALA A 341 -1.84 26.04 8.68
N ASN A 342 -1.19 24.86 8.79
CA ASN A 342 -0.53 24.46 10.02
C ASN A 342 0.95 24.93 10.08
N HIS A 343 1.61 25.12 8.93
CA HIS A 343 3.06 25.38 8.85
C HIS A 343 3.41 26.63 8.02
N GLY A 344 2.45 27.33 7.44
CA GLY A 344 2.67 28.49 6.54
C GLY A 344 3.09 29.79 7.22
N SER A 345 3.14 29.88 8.57
CA SER A 345 3.60 31.08 9.26
C SER A 345 5.10 30.98 9.60
N LEU A 346 5.88 32.04 9.33
CA LEU A 346 7.32 32.15 9.60
C LEU A 346 7.70 31.76 11.04
N LEU A 347 6.85 32.07 12.04
CA LEU A 347 7.08 31.73 13.45
C LEU A 347 6.87 30.24 13.75
N ARG A 348 5.96 29.57 13.06
CA ARG A 348 5.73 28.10 13.19
C ARG A 348 6.76 27.29 12.40
N THR A 349 7.25 27.84 11.29
CA THR A 349 8.28 27.24 10.46
C THR A 349 9.63 27.14 11.20
N LEU A 350 9.91 28.05 12.13
CA LEU A 350 11.07 27.95 13.02
C LEU A 350 10.97 26.78 14.03
N GLY A 351 9.77 26.26 14.26
CA GLY A 351 9.54 25.12 15.17
C GLY A 351 9.70 23.73 14.52
N ASP A 352 9.67 23.63 13.20
CA ASP A 352 9.87 22.36 12.47
C ASP A 352 10.81 22.52 11.26
N PRO A 353 12.14 22.47 11.50
CA PRO A 353 13.16 22.61 10.46
C PRO A 353 13.06 21.55 9.35
N ASP A 354 12.48 20.38 9.66
CA ASP A 354 12.37 19.28 8.72
C ASP A 354 11.41 19.61 7.58
N LEU A 355 10.32 20.30 7.90
CA LEU A 355 9.35 20.73 6.90
C LEU A 355 9.93 21.83 6.00
N GLN A 356 10.82 22.67 6.54
CA GLN A 356 11.57 23.65 5.72
C GLN A 356 12.54 22.97 4.76
N ILE A 357 13.27 21.97 5.25
CA ILE A 357 14.18 21.20 4.41
C ILE A 357 13.37 20.46 3.33
N MET A 358 12.25 19.87 3.71
CA MET A 358 11.36 19.20 2.77
C MET A 358 10.79 20.17 1.73
N HIS A 359 10.31 21.35 2.15
CA HIS A 359 9.84 22.39 1.24
C HIS A 359 10.92 22.88 0.28
N ARG A 360 12.17 22.98 0.74
CA ARG A 360 13.30 23.38 -0.12
C ARG A 360 13.79 22.27 -1.03
N LEU A 361 13.73 21.00 -0.58
CA LEU A 361 14.13 19.84 -1.39
C LEU A 361 13.10 19.49 -2.45
N LEU A 362 11.83 19.83 -2.20
CA LEU A 362 10.72 19.52 -3.09
C LEU A 362 10.42 20.62 -4.11
N GLY A 363 11.16 21.77 -4.07
CA GLY A 363 11.01 22.89 -4.97
C GLY A 363 9.89 23.86 -4.58
N SER A 364 9.65 24.92 -5.34
CA SER A 364 8.65 25.95 -5.08
C SER A 364 7.41 25.79 -5.97
N ASP A 365 6.22 25.77 -5.36
CA ASP A 365 4.89 25.92 -6.02
C ASP A 365 4.53 24.95 -7.17
N SER A 366 5.23 23.85 -7.37
CA SER A 366 4.87 22.82 -8.35
C SER A 366 3.76 21.89 -7.84
N PRO A 367 2.76 21.49 -8.66
CA PRO A 367 1.77 20.47 -8.30
C PRO A 367 2.35 19.14 -7.86
N LEU A 368 3.52 18.77 -8.39
CA LEU A 368 4.27 17.57 -7.99
C LEU A 368 4.66 17.61 -6.50
N GLN A 369 4.80 18.79 -5.90
CA GLN A 369 5.06 18.95 -4.47
C GLN A 369 3.87 18.50 -3.61
N GLY A 370 2.65 18.89 -4.00
CA GLY A 370 1.43 18.46 -3.30
C GLY A 370 1.29 16.95 -3.33
N GLU A 371 1.63 16.35 -4.45
CA GLU A 371 1.64 14.90 -4.63
C GLU A 371 2.56 14.24 -3.61
N LEU A 372 3.85 14.59 -3.62
CA LEU A 372 4.84 14.02 -2.71
C LEU A 372 4.57 14.36 -1.24
N LEU A 373 4.13 15.60 -0.97
CA LEU A 373 3.77 16.03 0.37
C LEU A 373 2.67 15.14 0.97
N SER A 374 1.66 14.79 0.18
CA SER A 374 0.54 13.96 0.65
C SER A 374 0.94 12.55 1.06
N TYR A 375 2.06 12.02 0.58
CA TYR A 375 2.62 10.74 1.05
C TYR A 375 3.37 10.85 2.37
N LEU A 376 3.88 12.05 2.70
CA LEU A 376 4.78 12.28 3.83
C LEU A 376 4.17 13.15 4.94
N LEU A 377 2.97 13.71 4.72
CA LEU A 377 2.30 14.58 5.67
C LEU A 377 1.55 13.75 6.74
N PHE A 378 2.30 13.28 7.74
CA PHE A 378 1.74 12.60 8.91
C PHE A 378 1.17 13.63 9.90
N ASP A 379 0.08 14.28 9.47
CA ASP A 379 -0.62 15.35 10.18
C ASP A 379 -2.07 14.93 10.48
N PRO A 380 -2.57 15.13 11.72
CA PRO A 380 -3.92 14.70 12.10
C PRO A 380 -5.03 15.34 11.25
N ASP A 381 -4.88 16.59 10.84
CA ASP A 381 -5.89 17.28 10.03
C ASP A 381 -5.92 16.71 8.59
N PHE A 382 -4.75 16.36 8.05
CA PHE A 382 -4.68 15.66 6.77
C PHE A 382 -5.29 14.26 6.86
N PHE A 383 -5.01 13.53 7.94
CA PHE A 383 -5.60 12.21 8.15
C PHE A 383 -7.12 12.26 8.26
N ALA A 384 -7.65 13.24 8.99
CA ALA A 384 -9.09 13.44 9.11
C ALA A 384 -9.74 13.70 7.74
N ALA A 385 -9.14 14.59 6.94
CA ALA A 385 -9.64 14.93 5.60
C ALA A 385 -9.54 13.74 4.64
N ALA A 386 -8.39 13.06 4.58
CA ALA A 386 -8.20 11.90 3.72
C ALA A 386 -9.15 10.75 4.10
N SER A 387 -9.35 10.51 5.40
CA SER A 387 -10.31 9.49 5.88
C SER A 387 -11.75 9.85 5.47
N ALA A 388 -12.13 11.13 5.57
CA ALA A 388 -13.46 11.58 5.12
C ALA A 388 -13.67 11.36 3.62
N PHE A 389 -12.64 11.55 2.79
CA PHE A 389 -12.73 11.26 1.35
C PHE A 389 -12.91 9.76 1.09
N GLY A 390 -12.12 8.90 1.76
CA GLY A 390 -12.26 7.46 1.63
C GLY A 390 -13.65 6.96 2.04
N HIS A 391 -14.17 7.47 3.14
CA HIS A 391 -15.52 7.19 3.62
C HIS A 391 -16.59 7.60 2.59
N ARG A 392 -16.50 8.84 2.09
CA ARG A 392 -17.42 9.38 1.06
C ARG A 392 -17.42 8.51 -0.21
N ASP A 393 -16.22 8.13 -0.69
CA ASP A 393 -16.10 7.41 -1.94
C ASP A 393 -16.56 5.94 -1.80
N ALA A 394 -16.33 5.34 -0.63
CA ALA A 394 -16.84 4.01 -0.31
C ALA A 394 -18.38 4.00 -0.16
N LEU A 395 -18.98 5.00 0.49
CA LEU A 395 -20.45 5.15 0.53
C LEU A 395 -21.02 5.24 -0.87
N ARG A 396 -20.44 6.07 -1.73
CA ARG A 396 -20.86 6.19 -3.14
C ARG A 396 -20.78 4.84 -3.87
N TRP A 397 -19.73 4.06 -3.64
CA TRP A 397 -19.62 2.71 -4.21
C TRP A 397 -20.77 1.81 -3.76
N VAL A 398 -21.05 1.75 -2.46
CA VAL A 398 -22.12 0.92 -1.89
C VAL A 398 -23.51 1.35 -2.41
N GLU A 399 -23.75 2.65 -2.50
CA GLU A 399 -25.01 3.20 -3.04
C GLU A 399 -25.20 2.88 -4.52
N GLN A 400 -24.15 2.96 -5.32
CA GLN A 400 -24.19 2.67 -6.76
C GLN A 400 -24.23 1.18 -7.08
N HIS A 401 -23.78 0.33 -6.16
CA HIS A 401 -23.67 -1.13 -6.35
C HIS A 401 -24.35 -1.88 -5.19
N PRO A 402 -25.68 -2.08 -5.23
CA PRO A 402 -26.41 -2.77 -4.15
C PRO A 402 -25.87 -4.16 -3.85
N ASP A 403 -25.44 -4.89 -4.88
CA ASP A 403 -24.81 -6.22 -4.73
C ASP A 403 -23.33 -6.13 -4.33
N LEU A 404 -22.78 -4.94 -4.20
CA LEU A 404 -21.40 -4.58 -3.90
C LEU A 404 -20.39 -4.93 -5.01
N TRP A 405 -20.62 -6.00 -5.75
CA TRP A 405 -19.64 -6.60 -6.67
C TRP A 405 -19.87 -6.18 -8.14
N ARG A 406 -18.78 -5.99 -8.87
CA ARG A 406 -18.77 -5.79 -10.32
C ARG A 406 -17.85 -6.77 -11.02
N THR A 407 -18.18 -7.10 -12.27
CA THR A 407 -17.32 -7.88 -13.19
C THR A 407 -16.96 -7.06 -14.44
N ASP A 408 -17.79 -6.07 -14.78
CA ASP A 408 -17.72 -5.22 -15.96
C ASP A 408 -17.06 -3.86 -15.65
N SER A 409 -16.72 -3.13 -16.66
CA SER A 409 -16.09 -1.80 -16.75
C SER A 409 -15.56 -1.16 -15.46
N VAL A 410 -14.28 -0.77 -15.47
CA VAL A 410 -13.74 0.23 -14.51
C VAL A 410 -14.63 1.49 -14.60
N PRO A 411 -15.02 2.12 -13.49
CA PRO A 411 -15.85 3.31 -13.51
C PRO A 411 -15.27 4.33 -14.49
N ALA A 412 -16.01 4.58 -15.59
CA ALA A 412 -15.70 5.71 -16.44
C ALA A 412 -16.03 7.00 -15.68
N PRO A 413 -15.32 8.09 -15.92
CA PRO A 413 -15.70 9.36 -15.35
C PRO A 413 -17.14 9.66 -15.78
N THR A 414 -18.03 9.77 -14.82
CA THR A 414 -19.32 10.42 -15.09
C THR A 414 -19.03 11.89 -15.35
N ASN A 415 -19.28 12.33 -16.58
CA ASN A 415 -19.24 13.74 -16.99
C ASN A 415 -20.02 14.61 -16.01
#